data_e7bbbe6164a05036bfb688c5108b1a3d
#
_entry.id   e7bbbe6164a05036bfb688c5108b1a3d
#
_cell.length_a   1.000
_cell.length_b   1.000
_cell.length_c   1.000
_cell.angle_alpha   90.00
_cell.angle_beta   90.00
_cell.angle_gamma   90.00
#
_symmetry.space_group_name_H-M   'P 1'
#
loop_
_entity.id
_entity.type
_entity.pdbx_description
1 polymer ?
#
loop_
_entity_poly.entity_id
_entity_poly.type
_entity_poly.pdbx_seq_one_letter_code
_entity_poly.pdbx_strand_id
1 'polypeptide(L)'
;MSPHSESESEERFDSQCLIIGAGPGGLAAAQALVERDSDFEWFEKSDRIGGVWNGSPDSPVNGSLQLISSRSMSAFSAAPLPRNGADYPSAQEMNEYLLTFAETMGLASRVEFGTEVTAIEAVPGPGLPGHNGWAVSVGSRPRRYYENVIVATGHHQVPHLPPLPGAFSGRALHSRDHATPDDLIAGTVLVIGSGTAAVEIAVESSRRAERTLLSTRSALRVIPRHMFGRPSDQVRPGVASLLPVSVEQSLLGALVKVTAGQPTGPGESGTESVPCVSSDFADRVETGGIELRPQVRRLASDSVEFVDGSREQVDVIVYATGYDVNIPFLTKDVLDCSGNRLPLYQRVVAPQRPGLWFVGFIDSFGPTIPALEAQAQWVGDLIVGTTVLPSRSSMRTWIERDRADCEKRYLDPACHTMQVDPWRYPKSIKQERARRSGKPRLNARARSVARR
;
A
#
# COMPACT_ATOMS: atom_id res chain seq x y z
N MET A 1 -20.05 -16.12 -57.80
CA MET A 1 -20.22 -15.40 -56.54
C MET A 1 -19.25 -16.06 -55.55
N SER A 2 -18.09 -15.39 -55.40
CA SER A 2 -17.08 -15.84 -54.45
C SER A 2 -17.40 -15.27 -53.07
N PRO A 3 -17.26 -16.03 -51.98
CA PRO A 3 -17.45 -15.49 -50.66
C PRO A 3 -16.27 -14.54 -50.30
N HIS A 4 -16.63 -13.39 -49.80
CA HIS A 4 -15.70 -12.46 -49.19
C HIS A 4 -14.92 -13.15 -48.08
N SER A 5 -13.62 -13.22 -48.19
CA SER A 5 -12.71 -13.46 -47.11
C SER A 5 -12.76 -12.25 -46.17
N GLU A 6 -13.47 -12.35 -45.07
CA GLU A 6 -13.24 -11.48 -43.93
C GLU A 6 -11.78 -11.68 -43.50
N SER A 7 -10.96 -10.67 -43.74
CA SER A 7 -9.61 -10.64 -43.20
C SER A 7 -9.74 -10.57 -41.70
N GLU A 8 -9.50 -11.69 -41.01
CA GLU A 8 -9.13 -11.67 -39.58
C GLU A 8 -7.93 -10.72 -39.48
N SER A 9 -8.17 -9.50 -39.00
CA SER A 9 -7.11 -8.61 -38.61
C SER A 9 -6.36 -9.31 -37.51
N GLU A 10 -5.11 -9.73 -37.76
CA GLU A 10 -4.22 -10.20 -36.70
C GLU A 10 -4.22 -9.14 -35.61
N GLU A 11 -4.86 -9.41 -34.49
CA GLU A 11 -4.85 -8.56 -33.32
C GLU A 11 -3.39 -8.45 -32.86
N ARG A 12 -2.80 -7.29 -33.06
CA ARG A 12 -1.43 -6.97 -32.67
C ARG A 12 -1.46 -6.27 -31.32
N PHE A 13 -0.51 -6.57 -30.44
CA PHE A 13 -0.36 -5.80 -29.20
C PHE A 13 0.02 -4.35 -29.52
N ASP A 14 -0.65 -3.39 -28.88
CA ASP A 14 -0.37 -1.96 -29.02
C ASP A 14 0.97 -1.61 -28.39
N SER A 15 1.28 -2.21 -27.23
CA SER A 15 2.55 -2.10 -26.53
C SER A 15 2.85 -3.38 -25.73
N GLN A 16 4.11 -3.56 -25.34
CA GLN A 16 4.53 -4.71 -24.53
C GLN A 16 3.92 -4.66 -23.13
N CYS A 17 3.80 -3.47 -22.55
CA CYS A 17 3.35 -3.30 -21.16
C CYS A 17 2.49 -2.04 -21.00
N LEU A 18 1.47 -2.14 -20.15
CA LEU A 18 0.73 -0.99 -19.64
C LEU A 18 0.98 -0.86 -18.13
N ILE A 19 1.27 0.37 -17.67
CA ILE A 19 1.25 0.73 -16.25
C ILE A 19 -0.03 1.52 -15.96
N ILE A 20 -0.74 1.16 -14.88
CA ILE A 20 -1.95 1.84 -14.43
C ILE A 20 -1.71 2.48 -13.07
N GLY A 21 -1.75 3.82 -13.02
CA GLY A 21 -1.52 4.63 -11.85
C GLY A 21 -0.14 5.26 -11.79
N ALA A 22 -0.07 6.56 -11.48
CA ALA A 22 1.18 7.35 -11.38
C ALA A 22 1.52 7.75 -9.93
N GLY A 23 1.16 6.91 -8.97
CA GLY A 23 1.67 6.97 -7.60
C GLY A 23 3.09 6.41 -7.48
N PRO A 24 3.64 6.29 -6.25
CA PRO A 24 4.98 5.75 -6.01
C PRO A 24 5.22 4.37 -6.63
N GLY A 25 4.19 3.50 -6.63
CA GLY A 25 4.27 2.18 -7.27
C GLY A 25 4.42 2.26 -8.80
N GLY A 26 3.67 3.15 -9.44
CA GLY A 26 3.78 3.41 -10.89
C GLY A 26 5.12 4.02 -11.27
N LEU A 27 5.63 4.97 -10.49
CA LEU A 27 6.96 5.55 -10.67
C LEU A 27 8.06 4.49 -10.59
N ALA A 28 7.99 3.60 -9.58
CA ALA A 28 8.92 2.49 -9.46
C ALA A 28 8.86 1.55 -10.67
N ALA A 29 7.64 1.22 -11.14
CA ALA A 29 7.42 0.36 -12.29
C ALA A 29 7.96 0.99 -13.57
N ALA A 30 7.66 2.27 -13.82
CA ALA A 30 8.14 2.99 -15.00
C ALA A 30 9.66 3.07 -15.02
N GLN A 31 10.31 3.41 -13.91
CA GLN A 31 11.77 3.40 -13.81
C GLN A 31 12.34 2.01 -14.11
N ALA A 32 11.79 0.97 -13.53
CA ALA A 32 12.26 -0.40 -13.74
C ALA A 32 12.16 -0.84 -15.21
N LEU A 33 11.13 -0.40 -15.93
CA LEU A 33 10.98 -0.68 -17.36
C LEU A 33 11.95 0.15 -18.21
N VAL A 34 12.15 1.43 -17.90
CA VAL A 34 13.14 2.29 -18.58
C VAL A 34 14.54 1.70 -18.45
N GLU A 35 14.95 1.25 -17.28
CA GLU A 35 16.26 0.60 -17.04
C GLU A 35 16.47 -0.68 -17.90
N ARG A 36 15.41 -1.24 -18.46
CA ARG A 36 15.42 -2.46 -19.28
C ARG A 36 15.15 -2.22 -20.76
N ASP A 37 15.09 -0.96 -21.19
CA ASP A 37 14.68 -0.57 -22.55
C ASP A 37 13.36 -1.26 -23.00
N SER A 38 12.43 -1.43 -22.04
CA SER A 38 11.14 -2.06 -22.28
C SER A 38 10.13 -1.01 -22.71
N ASP A 39 9.39 -1.30 -23.79
CA ASP A 39 8.33 -0.42 -24.25
C ASP A 39 7.10 -0.52 -23.36
N PHE A 40 6.49 0.64 -23.00
CA PHE A 40 5.29 0.70 -22.18
C PHE A 40 4.48 1.96 -22.42
N GLU A 41 3.19 1.86 -22.19
CA GLU A 41 2.28 2.97 -22.00
C GLU A 41 1.97 3.14 -20.51
N TRP A 42 1.60 4.35 -20.11
CA TRP A 42 1.38 4.65 -18.70
C TRP A 42 0.20 5.57 -18.49
N PHE A 43 -0.87 5.08 -17.88
CA PHE A 43 -2.13 5.78 -17.68
C PHE A 43 -2.33 6.18 -16.23
N GLU A 44 -2.77 7.43 -16.04
CA GLU A 44 -3.16 7.99 -14.74
C GLU A 44 -4.52 8.67 -14.88
N LYS A 45 -5.45 8.36 -13.98
CA LYS A 45 -6.80 8.94 -14.00
C LYS A 45 -6.86 10.41 -13.59
N SER A 46 -5.94 10.84 -12.70
CA SER A 46 -5.83 12.24 -12.27
C SER A 46 -5.03 13.08 -13.25
N ASP A 47 -4.90 14.36 -12.95
CA ASP A 47 -4.15 15.33 -13.76
C ASP A 47 -2.67 15.46 -13.32
N ARG A 48 -2.22 14.62 -12.36
CA ARG A 48 -0.88 14.78 -11.75
C ARG A 48 -0.28 13.47 -11.23
N ILE A 49 1.04 13.46 -11.12
CA ILE A 49 1.83 12.40 -10.49
C ILE A 49 1.71 12.48 -8.96
N GLY A 50 1.91 11.36 -8.26
CA GLY A 50 2.09 11.29 -6.81
C GLY A 50 1.11 10.35 -6.10
N GLY A 51 0.00 9.95 -6.73
CA GLY A 51 -1.00 9.08 -6.11
C GLY A 51 -1.58 9.73 -4.84
N VAL A 52 -1.50 9.05 -3.69
CA VAL A 52 -1.97 9.62 -2.41
C VAL A 52 -1.18 10.85 -1.93
N TRP A 53 0.01 11.09 -2.47
CA TRP A 53 0.89 12.23 -2.13
C TRP A 53 0.73 13.40 -3.10
N ASN A 54 -0.20 13.36 -4.05
CA ASN A 54 -0.29 14.33 -5.15
C ASN A 54 -0.75 15.75 -4.75
N GLY A 55 -1.06 15.98 -3.47
CA GLY A 55 -1.46 17.28 -2.94
C GLY A 55 -2.82 17.79 -3.45
N SER A 56 -3.62 16.93 -4.09
CA SER A 56 -4.98 17.31 -4.52
C SER A 56 -5.95 17.34 -3.33
N PRO A 57 -7.05 18.10 -3.42
CA PRO A 57 -8.09 18.09 -2.39
C PRO A 57 -8.72 16.71 -2.15
N ASP A 58 -8.70 15.83 -3.17
CA ASP A 58 -9.23 14.46 -3.09
C ASP A 58 -8.21 13.47 -2.52
N SER A 59 -6.98 13.91 -2.21
CA SER A 59 -5.98 13.07 -1.59
C SER A 59 -6.40 12.66 -0.17
N PRO A 60 -6.23 11.39 0.22
CA PRO A 60 -6.47 10.94 1.59
C PRO A 60 -5.39 11.41 2.59
N VAL A 61 -4.38 12.14 2.11
CA VAL A 61 -3.27 12.66 2.91
C VAL A 61 -3.48 14.14 3.14
N ASN A 62 -3.68 14.54 4.39
CA ASN A 62 -3.79 15.94 4.75
C ASN A 62 -2.41 16.65 4.80
N GLY A 63 -2.43 17.98 4.72
CA GLY A 63 -1.20 18.79 4.67
C GLY A 63 -0.38 18.79 5.96
N SER A 64 -0.96 18.42 7.11
CA SER A 64 -0.27 18.34 8.40
C SER A 64 0.47 17.01 8.62
N LEU A 65 0.23 16.01 7.76
CA LEU A 65 0.78 14.68 7.91
C LEU A 65 2.30 14.66 7.70
N GLN A 66 3.00 14.04 8.66
CA GLN A 66 4.40 13.63 8.53
C GLN A 66 4.49 12.14 8.26
N LEU A 67 5.42 11.75 7.39
CA LEU A 67 5.70 10.35 7.13
C LEU A 67 6.11 9.62 8.42
N ILE A 68 5.82 8.32 8.47
CA ILE A 68 6.24 7.42 9.55
C ILE A 68 7.58 6.76 9.27
N SER A 69 8.13 6.97 8.08
CA SER A 69 9.46 6.52 7.66
C SER A 69 10.42 7.69 7.54
N SER A 70 11.68 7.45 7.92
CA SER A 70 12.70 8.49 7.89
C SER A 70 13.04 8.92 6.46
N ARG A 71 13.57 10.12 6.31
CA ARG A 71 14.00 10.74 5.05
C ARG A 71 14.87 9.81 4.20
N SER A 72 15.85 9.16 4.83
CA SER A 72 16.75 8.24 4.14
C SER A 72 16.09 6.93 3.66
N MET A 73 14.94 6.59 4.24
CA MET A 73 14.20 5.37 3.93
C MET A 73 12.93 5.65 3.09
N SER A 74 12.61 6.93 2.87
CA SER A 74 11.41 7.37 2.13
C SER A 74 11.72 7.77 0.69
N ALA A 75 12.87 7.37 0.16
CA ALA A 75 13.32 7.75 -1.18
C ALA A 75 13.63 6.53 -2.06
N PHE A 76 13.52 6.73 -3.36
CA PHE A 76 14.03 5.78 -4.35
C PHE A 76 15.56 5.74 -4.31
N SER A 77 16.15 4.58 -4.54
CA SER A 77 17.60 4.38 -4.46
C SER A 77 18.36 5.21 -5.50
N ALA A 78 17.76 5.47 -6.65
CA ALA A 78 18.36 6.25 -7.74
C ALA A 78 18.39 7.77 -7.45
N ALA A 79 17.53 8.28 -6.56
CA ALA A 79 17.46 9.70 -6.24
C ALA A 79 17.10 9.89 -4.75
N PRO A 80 18.09 9.91 -3.85
CA PRO A 80 17.84 10.09 -2.43
C PRO A 80 17.28 11.48 -2.12
N LEU A 81 16.40 11.57 -1.12
CA LEU A 81 15.94 12.85 -0.58
C LEU A 81 17.11 13.69 -0.05
N PRO A 82 17.09 15.02 -0.25
CA PRO A 82 18.11 15.92 0.30
C PRO A 82 18.26 15.77 1.82
N ARG A 83 19.49 15.85 2.34
CA ARG A 83 19.78 15.64 3.77
C ARG A 83 19.45 16.80 4.68
N ASN A 84 19.14 17.97 4.11
CA ASN A 84 18.96 19.24 4.82
C ASN A 84 17.54 19.51 5.31
N GLY A 85 16.70 18.49 5.45
CA GLY A 85 15.34 18.62 5.98
C GLY A 85 15.16 17.89 7.31
N ALA A 86 13.92 17.87 7.81
CA ALA A 86 13.54 17.09 8.98
C ALA A 86 13.78 15.59 8.76
N ASP A 87 14.08 14.86 9.83
CA ASP A 87 14.30 13.41 9.75
C ASP A 87 13.12 12.64 9.16
N TYR A 88 11.92 13.13 9.39
CA TYR A 88 10.67 12.60 8.81
C TYR A 88 10.07 13.63 7.87
N PRO A 89 9.99 13.36 6.57
CA PRO A 89 9.44 14.31 5.60
C PRO A 89 7.98 14.62 5.85
N SER A 90 7.54 15.83 5.49
CA SER A 90 6.12 16.17 5.40
C SER A 90 5.47 15.57 4.14
N ALA A 91 4.13 15.58 4.11
CA ALA A 91 3.36 15.22 2.92
C ALA A 91 3.73 16.10 1.71
N GLN A 92 3.93 17.39 1.94
CA GLN A 92 4.35 18.33 0.89
C GLN A 92 5.74 17.99 0.35
N GLU A 93 6.73 17.75 1.22
CA GLU A 93 8.08 17.36 0.80
C GLU A 93 8.06 16.06 0.00
N MET A 94 7.17 15.10 0.36
CA MET A 94 7.02 13.87 -0.39
C MET A 94 6.41 14.08 -1.78
N ASN A 95 5.42 14.97 -1.90
CA ASN A 95 4.87 15.37 -3.20
C ASN A 95 5.95 15.99 -4.10
N GLU A 96 6.64 17.01 -3.59
CA GLU A 96 7.73 17.69 -4.32
C GLU A 96 8.82 16.71 -4.74
N TYR A 97 9.17 15.78 -3.86
CA TYR A 97 10.14 14.73 -4.16
C TYR A 97 9.70 13.82 -5.30
N LEU A 98 8.45 13.33 -5.31
CA LEU A 98 7.94 12.45 -6.34
C LEU A 98 7.87 13.12 -7.71
N LEU A 99 7.52 14.41 -7.74
CA LEU A 99 7.53 15.23 -8.96
C LEU A 99 8.97 15.39 -9.49
N THR A 100 9.90 15.81 -8.61
CA THR A 100 11.32 15.96 -8.96
C THR A 100 11.93 14.64 -9.44
N PHE A 101 11.57 13.53 -8.78
CA PHE A 101 12.00 12.19 -9.20
C PHE A 101 11.52 11.88 -10.62
N ALA A 102 10.24 12.09 -10.91
CA ALA A 102 9.68 11.84 -12.22
C ALA A 102 10.34 12.67 -13.33
N GLU A 103 10.63 13.93 -13.06
CA GLU A 103 11.33 14.83 -13.99
C GLU A 103 12.77 14.38 -14.20
N THR A 104 13.53 14.17 -13.12
CA THR A 104 14.95 13.80 -13.16
C THR A 104 15.17 12.47 -13.90
N MET A 105 14.26 11.53 -13.73
CA MET A 105 14.32 10.23 -14.41
C MET A 105 13.70 10.24 -15.82
N GLY A 106 13.25 11.39 -16.30
CA GLY A 106 12.60 11.51 -17.63
C GLY A 106 11.28 10.75 -17.75
N LEU A 107 10.58 10.52 -16.63
CA LEU A 107 9.35 9.75 -16.55
C LEU A 107 8.10 10.62 -16.74
N ALA A 108 8.16 11.89 -16.34
CA ALA A 108 7.00 12.79 -16.32
C ALA A 108 6.31 12.92 -17.69
N SER A 109 7.08 12.94 -18.77
CA SER A 109 6.56 13.03 -20.15
C SER A 109 5.95 11.75 -20.71
N ARG A 110 6.05 10.63 -19.97
CA ARG A 110 5.53 9.32 -20.39
C ARG A 110 4.14 9.02 -19.84
N VAL A 111 3.63 9.82 -18.91
CA VAL A 111 2.31 9.63 -18.30
C VAL A 111 1.24 10.24 -19.18
N GLU A 112 0.22 9.46 -19.51
CA GLU A 112 -1.03 9.96 -20.09
C GLU A 112 -2.03 10.21 -18.98
N PHE A 113 -2.23 11.48 -18.62
CA PHE A 113 -3.14 11.93 -17.57
C PHE A 113 -4.60 11.94 -18.05
N GLY A 114 -5.54 12.03 -17.09
CA GLY A 114 -6.98 12.03 -17.39
C GLY A 114 -7.44 10.75 -18.08
N THR A 115 -6.70 9.65 -17.89
CA THR A 115 -6.89 8.39 -18.62
C THR A 115 -7.26 7.29 -17.65
N GLU A 116 -8.56 7.17 -17.38
CA GLU A 116 -9.10 6.17 -16.47
C GLU A 116 -9.34 4.85 -17.17
N VAL A 117 -8.65 3.80 -16.72
CA VAL A 117 -8.93 2.42 -17.13
C VAL A 117 -10.22 1.96 -16.50
N THR A 118 -11.18 1.51 -17.32
CA THR A 118 -12.53 1.11 -16.89
C THR A 118 -12.76 -0.40 -16.91
N ALA A 119 -12.00 -1.15 -17.71
CA ALA A 119 -12.06 -2.60 -17.72
C ALA A 119 -10.75 -3.23 -18.22
N ILE A 120 -10.43 -4.40 -17.69
CA ILE A 120 -9.33 -5.26 -18.16
C ILE A 120 -9.88 -6.68 -18.31
N GLU A 121 -9.71 -7.24 -19.49
CA GLU A 121 -10.17 -8.60 -19.85
C GLU A 121 -8.99 -9.43 -20.34
N ALA A 122 -8.94 -10.70 -19.92
CA ALA A 122 -7.96 -11.62 -20.49
C ALA A 122 -8.40 -12.02 -21.90
N VAL A 123 -7.51 -11.93 -22.86
CA VAL A 123 -7.76 -12.31 -24.26
C VAL A 123 -6.71 -13.32 -24.72
N PRO A 124 -7.03 -14.18 -25.71
CA PRO A 124 -6.02 -14.99 -26.37
C PRO A 124 -4.95 -14.09 -26.97
N GLY A 125 -3.68 -14.38 -26.71
CA GLY A 125 -2.58 -13.60 -27.29
C GLY A 125 -2.45 -13.84 -28.79
N PRO A 126 -2.16 -12.82 -29.58
CA PRO A 126 -1.96 -12.97 -31.02
C PRO A 126 -0.78 -13.90 -31.35
N GLY A 127 -1.00 -14.84 -32.22
CA GLY A 127 0.04 -15.63 -32.89
C GLY A 127 0.64 -16.82 -32.15
N LEU A 128 0.30 -17.08 -30.87
CA LEU A 128 0.82 -18.24 -30.14
C LEU A 128 -0.28 -18.90 -29.28
N PRO A 129 -0.68 -20.15 -29.55
CA PRO A 129 -1.62 -20.90 -28.71
C PRO A 129 -1.10 -20.99 -27.28
N GLY A 130 -1.90 -20.51 -26.30
CA GLY A 130 -1.55 -20.54 -24.88
C GLY A 130 -0.87 -19.28 -24.33
N HIS A 131 -0.59 -18.25 -25.14
CA HIS A 131 -0.26 -16.90 -24.67
C HIS A 131 -1.53 -16.09 -24.46
N ASN A 132 -1.73 -15.57 -23.27
CA ASN A 132 -2.82 -14.65 -22.94
C ASN A 132 -2.28 -13.23 -22.97
N GLY A 133 -3.02 -12.34 -23.61
CA GLY A 133 -2.85 -10.90 -23.50
C GLY A 133 -3.95 -10.28 -22.67
N TRP A 134 -3.96 -8.96 -22.64
CA TRP A 134 -4.91 -8.16 -21.89
C TRP A 134 -5.53 -7.10 -22.78
N ALA A 135 -6.85 -7.15 -22.91
CA ALA A 135 -7.63 -6.07 -23.55
C ALA A 135 -8.00 -5.05 -22.47
N VAL A 136 -7.66 -3.80 -22.71
CA VAL A 136 -7.85 -2.69 -21.79
C VAL A 136 -8.79 -1.66 -22.40
N SER A 137 -9.81 -1.27 -21.64
CA SER A 137 -10.79 -0.25 -22.00
C SER A 137 -10.54 1.05 -21.26
N VAL A 138 -10.60 2.16 -21.97
CA VAL A 138 -10.45 3.52 -21.45
C VAL A 138 -11.62 4.37 -21.94
N GLY A 139 -12.62 4.58 -21.11
CA GLY A 139 -13.83 5.32 -21.49
C GLY A 139 -14.46 4.80 -22.80
N SER A 140 -14.67 5.69 -23.77
CA SER A 140 -15.20 5.36 -25.09
C SER A 140 -14.13 5.13 -26.18
N ARG A 141 -12.86 5.12 -25.81
CA ARG A 141 -11.75 4.90 -26.75
C ARG A 141 -11.76 3.45 -27.26
N PRO A 142 -11.17 3.16 -28.45
CA PRO A 142 -10.92 1.80 -28.90
C PRO A 142 -10.14 1.01 -27.86
N ARG A 143 -10.45 -0.28 -27.70
CA ARG A 143 -9.70 -1.17 -26.83
C ARG A 143 -8.25 -1.26 -27.27
N ARG A 144 -7.35 -1.33 -26.31
CA ARG A 144 -5.92 -1.52 -26.52
C ARG A 144 -5.49 -2.87 -25.95
N TYR A 145 -4.46 -3.45 -26.54
CA TYR A 145 -4.01 -4.81 -26.25
C TYR A 145 -2.57 -4.80 -25.76
N TYR A 146 -2.31 -5.51 -24.64
CA TYR A 146 -1.00 -5.56 -24.00
C TYR A 146 -0.61 -6.99 -23.64
N GLU A 147 0.70 -7.31 -23.75
CA GLU A 147 1.21 -8.58 -23.20
C GLU A 147 1.21 -8.56 -21.68
N ASN A 148 1.51 -7.41 -21.08
CA ASN A 148 1.65 -7.22 -19.65
C ASN A 148 0.88 -5.99 -19.18
N VAL A 149 0.26 -6.11 -18.00
CA VAL A 149 -0.38 -4.99 -17.30
C VAL A 149 0.15 -4.94 -15.88
N ILE A 150 0.66 -3.78 -15.46
CA ILE A 150 1.08 -3.49 -14.10
C ILE A 150 0.02 -2.63 -13.43
N VAL A 151 -0.69 -3.20 -12.46
CA VAL A 151 -1.66 -2.49 -11.63
C VAL A 151 -0.90 -1.83 -10.47
N ALA A 152 -0.82 -0.50 -10.48
CA ALA A 152 -0.14 0.33 -9.48
C ALA A 152 -1.06 1.42 -8.91
N THR A 153 -2.37 1.13 -8.83
CA THR A 153 -3.43 2.09 -8.46
C THR A 153 -3.52 2.35 -6.96
N GLY A 154 -2.78 1.61 -6.14
CA GLY A 154 -2.87 1.70 -4.69
C GLY A 154 -4.19 1.14 -4.11
N HIS A 155 -4.34 1.25 -2.79
CA HIS A 155 -5.46 0.66 -2.06
C HIS A 155 -6.11 1.61 -1.03
N HIS A 156 -5.70 2.87 -0.94
CA HIS A 156 -6.27 3.87 -0.02
C HIS A 156 -7.37 4.71 -0.70
N GLN A 157 -8.35 4.06 -1.36
CA GLN A 157 -9.38 4.75 -2.13
C GLN A 157 -10.77 4.66 -1.49
N VAL A 158 -11.15 3.49 -0.98
CA VAL A 158 -12.48 3.24 -0.42
C VAL A 158 -12.38 3.15 1.10
N PRO A 159 -12.93 4.13 1.85
CA PRO A 159 -12.95 4.07 3.31
C PRO A 159 -13.64 2.82 3.84
N HIS A 160 -13.00 2.16 4.82
CA HIS A 160 -13.63 1.07 5.55
C HIS A 160 -14.42 1.61 6.74
N LEU A 161 -15.74 1.49 6.71
CA LEU A 161 -16.62 1.86 7.82
C LEU A 161 -17.14 0.59 8.51
N PRO A 162 -16.80 0.35 9.79
CA PRO A 162 -17.30 -0.81 10.50
C PRO A 162 -18.82 -0.73 10.66
N PRO A 163 -19.56 -1.85 10.53
CA PRO A 163 -21.01 -1.87 10.69
C PRO A 163 -21.36 -1.76 12.19
N LEU A 164 -21.43 -0.54 12.71
CA LEU A 164 -21.84 -0.26 14.08
C LEU A 164 -23.36 -0.13 14.18
N PRO A 165 -24.04 -0.85 15.10
CA PRO A 165 -25.48 -0.67 15.31
C PRO A 165 -25.84 0.71 15.84
N GLY A 166 -27.01 1.23 15.48
CA GLY A 166 -27.51 2.53 15.91
C GLY A 166 -27.23 3.64 14.91
N ALA A 167 -27.45 4.87 15.32
CA ALA A 167 -27.22 6.05 14.50
C ALA A 167 -26.65 7.18 15.37
N PHE A 168 -25.70 7.90 14.82
CA PHE A 168 -25.09 9.08 15.42
C PHE A 168 -25.57 10.32 14.65
N SER A 169 -26.02 11.33 15.38
CA SER A 169 -26.56 12.57 14.79
C SER A 169 -25.54 13.71 14.73
N GLY A 170 -24.40 13.53 15.42
CA GLY A 170 -23.28 14.45 15.36
C GLY A 170 -22.47 14.32 14.07
N ARG A 171 -21.37 15.02 13.99
CA ARG A 171 -20.46 14.97 12.84
C ARG A 171 -19.65 13.66 12.85
N ALA A 172 -19.75 12.90 11.77
CA ALA A 172 -18.93 11.70 11.57
C ALA A 172 -18.17 11.81 10.25
N LEU A 173 -16.86 11.53 10.30
CA LEU A 173 -15.98 11.57 9.12
C LEU A 173 -15.01 10.39 9.15
N HIS A 174 -14.52 9.98 7.99
CA HIS A 174 -13.41 9.05 7.89
C HIS A 174 -12.08 9.81 7.92
N SER A 175 -10.99 9.18 8.34
CA SER A 175 -9.64 9.77 8.33
C SER A 175 -9.21 10.29 6.95
N ARG A 176 -9.79 9.77 5.88
CA ARG A 176 -9.63 10.27 4.51
C ARG A 176 -10.15 11.69 4.33
N ASP A 177 -11.28 12.00 4.99
CA ASP A 177 -12.01 13.26 4.82
C ASP A 177 -11.55 14.32 5.83
N HIS A 178 -10.58 13.98 6.68
CA HIS A 178 -9.93 14.87 7.61
C HIS A 178 -8.88 15.70 6.86
N ALA A 179 -9.29 16.89 6.42
CA ALA A 179 -8.46 17.75 5.58
C ALA A 179 -7.58 18.71 6.38
N THR A 180 -8.09 19.21 7.51
CA THR A 180 -7.40 20.22 8.32
C THR A 180 -7.56 19.94 9.82
N PRO A 181 -6.62 20.42 10.67
CA PRO A 181 -6.75 20.31 12.11
C PRO A 181 -8.02 20.94 12.68
N ASP A 182 -8.62 21.91 11.99
CA ASP A 182 -9.84 22.57 12.40
C ASP A 182 -11.08 21.66 12.33
N ASP A 183 -11.00 20.56 11.57
CA ASP A 183 -12.01 19.52 11.58
C ASP A 183 -12.22 18.87 12.95
N LEU A 184 -11.21 18.98 13.84
CA LEU A 184 -11.19 18.39 15.17
C LEU A 184 -11.51 19.40 16.28
N ILE A 185 -11.90 20.63 15.94
CA ILE A 185 -12.36 21.62 16.92
C ILE A 185 -13.78 21.24 17.38
N ALA A 186 -13.88 20.69 18.59
CA ALA A 186 -15.11 20.24 19.20
C ALA A 186 -14.97 20.11 20.72
N GLY A 187 -16.05 19.86 21.44
CA GLY A 187 -16.04 19.50 22.85
C GLY A 187 -15.35 18.13 23.02
N THR A 188 -16.01 17.08 22.57
CA THR A 188 -15.47 15.70 22.67
C THR A 188 -15.32 15.07 21.27
N VAL A 189 -14.09 14.69 20.93
CA VAL A 189 -13.77 13.93 19.70
C VAL A 189 -13.49 12.48 20.05
N LEU A 190 -14.16 11.56 19.37
CA LEU A 190 -13.88 10.14 19.44
C LEU A 190 -13.18 9.68 18.15
N VAL A 191 -11.97 9.20 18.27
CA VAL A 191 -11.24 8.52 17.19
C VAL A 191 -11.44 7.01 17.32
N ILE A 192 -11.85 6.32 16.27
CA ILE A 192 -12.04 4.87 16.23
C ILE A 192 -10.98 4.24 15.34
N GLY A 193 -10.10 3.44 15.91
CA GLY A 193 -9.04 2.75 15.15
C GLY A 193 -7.83 2.41 16.00
N SER A 194 -6.94 1.57 15.46
CA SER A 194 -5.71 1.11 16.13
C SER A 194 -4.45 1.23 15.27
N GLY A 195 -4.57 1.84 14.09
CA GLY A 195 -3.46 2.09 13.18
C GLY A 195 -2.77 3.44 13.41
N THR A 196 -1.72 3.72 12.64
CA THR A 196 -0.96 4.97 12.71
C THR A 196 -1.84 6.20 12.50
N ALA A 197 -2.77 6.16 11.56
CA ALA A 197 -3.71 7.27 11.34
C ALA A 197 -4.55 7.58 12.59
N ALA A 198 -5.03 6.55 13.30
CA ALA A 198 -5.80 6.73 14.53
C ALA A 198 -4.95 7.39 15.63
N VAL A 199 -3.71 6.95 15.79
CA VAL A 199 -2.77 7.49 16.78
C VAL A 199 -2.44 8.97 16.47
N GLU A 200 -2.10 9.29 15.23
CA GLU A 200 -1.73 10.65 14.84
C GLU A 200 -2.93 11.62 14.90
N ILE A 201 -4.12 11.17 14.45
CA ILE A 201 -5.35 11.99 14.56
C ILE A 201 -5.74 12.19 16.03
N ALA A 202 -5.59 11.20 16.91
CA ALA A 202 -5.84 11.38 18.33
C ALA A 202 -4.85 12.39 18.97
N VAL A 203 -3.57 12.34 18.57
CA VAL A 203 -2.57 13.34 18.99
C VAL A 203 -2.95 14.75 18.51
N GLU A 204 -3.34 14.88 17.24
CA GLU A 204 -3.77 16.16 16.67
C GLU A 204 -5.06 16.67 17.36
N SER A 205 -6.05 15.81 17.55
CA SER A 205 -7.29 16.10 18.26
C SER A 205 -7.04 16.60 19.67
N SER A 206 -6.12 15.98 20.41
CA SER A 206 -5.78 16.36 21.80
C SER A 206 -5.18 17.77 21.92
N ARG A 207 -4.88 18.44 20.82
CA ARG A 207 -4.40 19.82 20.77
C ARG A 207 -5.50 20.82 20.39
N ARG A 208 -6.67 20.33 19.96
CA ARG A 208 -7.76 21.13 19.36
C ARG A 208 -9.09 20.96 20.07
N ALA A 209 -9.43 19.72 20.45
CA ALA A 209 -10.65 19.40 21.18
C ALA A 209 -10.49 19.66 22.69
N GLU A 210 -11.60 19.87 23.38
CA GLU A 210 -11.61 19.93 24.85
C GLU A 210 -11.28 18.56 25.45
N ARG A 211 -11.74 17.47 24.80
CA ARG A 211 -11.54 16.09 25.20
C ARG A 211 -11.35 15.18 24.00
N THR A 212 -10.37 14.28 24.07
CA THR A 212 -10.09 13.30 23.01
C THR A 212 -10.17 11.88 23.55
N LEU A 213 -11.03 11.07 22.93
CA LEU A 213 -11.18 9.64 23.19
C LEU A 213 -10.59 8.86 22.01
N LEU A 214 -9.83 7.80 22.31
CA LEU A 214 -9.34 6.84 21.30
C LEU A 214 -9.87 5.46 21.64
N SER A 215 -10.77 4.94 20.79
CA SER A 215 -11.36 3.61 20.91
C SER A 215 -10.58 2.59 20.10
N THR A 216 -10.10 1.53 20.76
CA THR A 216 -9.31 0.48 20.13
C THR A 216 -9.84 -0.91 20.47
N ARG A 217 -9.68 -1.87 19.54
CA ARG A 217 -10.02 -3.29 19.75
C ARG A 217 -8.90 -4.07 20.43
N SER A 218 -7.67 -3.65 20.22
CA SER A 218 -6.46 -4.29 20.76
C SER A 218 -5.56 -3.26 21.42
N ALA A 219 -4.70 -3.71 22.31
CA ALA A 219 -3.67 -2.88 22.91
C ALA A 219 -2.76 -2.28 21.83
N LEU A 220 -2.47 -0.99 21.93
CA LEU A 220 -1.62 -0.27 20.99
C LEU A 220 -0.15 -0.52 21.29
N ARG A 221 0.63 -0.73 20.25
CA ARG A 221 2.09 -0.75 20.30
C ARG A 221 2.60 0.49 19.57
N VAL A 222 3.01 1.51 20.32
CA VAL A 222 3.51 2.75 19.74
C VAL A 222 5.01 2.83 19.89
N ILE A 223 5.72 3.09 18.79
CA ILE A 223 7.16 3.23 18.71
C ILE A 223 7.47 4.73 18.57
N PRO A 224 8.37 5.31 19.37
CA PRO A 224 8.77 6.69 19.19
C PRO A 224 9.48 6.89 17.83
N ARG A 225 9.32 8.09 17.23
CA ARG A 225 9.98 8.42 15.95
C ARG A 225 11.50 8.34 16.05
N HIS A 226 12.08 8.66 17.22
CA HIS A 226 13.52 8.61 17.47
C HIS A 226 13.86 7.68 18.62
N MET A 227 14.90 6.90 18.43
CA MET A 227 15.49 6.01 19.42
C MET A 227 16.99 6.23 19.43
N PHE A 228 17.57 6.46 20.61
CA PHE A 228 19.02 6.72 20.76
C PHE A 228 19.55 7.87 19.86
N GLY A 229 18.74 8.93 19.68
CA GLY A 229 19.10 10.09 18.85
C GLY A 229 19.07 9.84 17.33
N ARG A 230 18.47 8.72 16.87
CA ARG A 230 18.34 8.39 15.46
C ARG A 230 16.88 8.01 15.12
N PRO A 231 16.44 8.19 13.88
CA PRO A 231 15.16 7.67 13.44
C PRO A 231 15.02 6.18 13.74
N SER A 232 13.84 5.78 14.27
CA SER A 232 13.61 4.42 14.75
C SER A 232 13.74 3.35 13.67
N ASP A 233 13.42 3.68 12.43
CA ASP A 233 13.55 2.78 11.28
C ASP A 233 15.02 2.56 10.85
N GLN A 234 15.94 3.38 11.34
CA GLN A 234 17.39 3.23 11.14
C GLN A 234 18.07 2.50 12.30
N VAL A 235 17.42 2.39 13.46
CA VAL A 235 17.93 1.69 14.62
C VAL A 235 17.79 0.19 14.40
N ARG A 236 18.86 -0.44 13.89
CA ARG A 236 18.99 -1.89 13.82
C ARG A 236 20.08 -2.36 14.77
N PRO A 237 19.84 -3.39 15.56
CA PRO A 237 20.93 -4.12 16.17
C PRO A 237 21.76 -4.75 15.05
N GLY A 238 22.96 -4.21 14.76
CA GLY A 238 23.76 -4.61 13.61
C GLY A 238 24.09 -6.11 13.57
N VAL A 239 24.14 -6.76 14.73
CA VAL A 239 24.33 -8.21 14.88
C VAL A 239 23.02 -8.99 14.76
N ALA A 240 21.86 -8.37 15.07
CA ALA A 240 20.58 -9.07 15.07
C ALA A 240 20.13 -9.48 13.67
N SER A 241 20.58 -8.80 12.62
CA SER A 241 20.28 -9.19 11.23
C SER A 241 20.91 -10.52 10.79
N LEU A 242 21.85 -11.03 11.56
CA LEU A 242 22.52 -12.33 11.37
C LEU A 242 21.89 -13.45 12.22
N LEU A 243 21.00 -13.10 13.13
CA LEU A 243 20.35 -14.05 14.04
C LEU A 243 19.10 -14.70 13.40
N PRO A 244 18.71 -15.91 13.87
CA PRO A 244 17.43 -16.50 13.51
C PRO A 244 16.27 -15.54 13.79
N VAL A 245 15.24 -15.59 12.95
CA VAL A 245 14.07 -14.72 12.97
C VAL A 245 13.45 -14.57 14.37
N SER A 246 13.34 -15.67 15.12
CA SER A 246 12.78 -15.69 16.48
C SER A 246 13.63 -14.91 17.48
N VAL A 247 14.94 -14.96 17.35
CA VAL A 247 15.87 -14.26 18.24
C VAL A 247 15.92 -12.77 17.92
N GLU A 248 15.91 -12.40 16.62
CA GLU A 248 15.84 -11.01 16.18
C GLU A 248 14.54 -10.37 16.65
N GLN A 249 13.40 -11.07 16.53
CA GLN A 249 12.10 -10.58 17.01
C GLN A 249 12.07 -10.42 18.53
N SER A 250 12.66 -11.35 19.27
CA SER A 250 12.75 -11.27 20.73
C SER A 250 13.61 -10.09 21.19
N LEU A 251 14.75 -9.85 20.52
CA LEU A 251 15.62 -8.70 20.82
C LEU A 251 15.00 -7.36 20.43
N LEU A 252 14.37 -7.26 19.26
CA LEU A 252 13.62 -6.08 18.85
C LEU A 252 12.41 -5.85 19.77
N GLY A 253 11.69 -6.91 20.14
CA GLY A 253 10.59 -6.85 21.10
C GLY A 253 11.06 -6.39 22.49
N ALA A 254 12.20 -6.84 22.96
CA ALA A 254 12.80 -6.39 24.23
C ALA A 254 13.23 -4.92 24.12
N LEU A 255 13.86 -4.53 23.01
CA LEU A 255 14.28 -3.14 22.77
C LEU A 255 13.07 -2.20 22.72
N VAL A 256 12.00 -2.58 22.00
CA VAL A 256 10.75 -1.82 21.95
C VAL A 256 10.10 -1.73 23.33
N LYS A 257 10.09 -2.81 24.12
CA LYS A 257 9.59 -2.77 25.51
C LYS A 257 10.36 -1.80 26.40
N VAL A 258 11.67 -1.73 26.23
CA VAL A 258 12.53 -0.83 27.00
C VAL A 258 12.36 0.62 26.59
N THR A 259 12.09 0.89 25.29
CA THR A 259 12.07 2.25 24.72
C THR A 259 10.67 2.82 24.55
N ALA A 260 9.67 1.98 24.31
CA ALA A 260 8.28 2.38 24.04
C ALA A 260 7.29 2.00 25.15
N GLY A 261 7.76 1.33 26.23
CA GLY A 261 6.90 0.90 27.32
C GLY A 261 6.05 -0.34 27.00
N GLN A 262 5.14 -0.68 27.92
CA GLN A 262 4.16 -1.76 27.74
C GLN A 262 3.09 -1.34 26.72
N PRO A 263 2.48 -2.30 25.98
CA PRO A 263 1.29 -2.01 25.18
C PRO A 263 0.24 -1.29 26.02
N THR A 264 -0.24 -0.15 25.52
CA THR A 264 -1.18 0.70 26.24
C THR A 264 -2.59 0.52 25.69
N GLY A 265 -3.57 0.48 26.55
CA GLY A 265 -4.99 0.49 26.23
C GLY A 265 -5.76 -0.78 26.60
N PRO A 266 -7.09 -0.67 26.64
CA PRO A 266 -7.98 -1.80 26.82
C PRO A 266 -7.96 -2.67 25.57
N GLY A 267 -7.63 -3.95 25.69
CA GLY A 267 -7.65 -4.90 24.60
C GLY A 267 -7.15 -6.27 25.01
N GLU A 268 -7.51 -7.30 24.24
CA GLU A 268 -7.09 -8.66 24.52
C GLU A 268 -5.57 -8.80 24.33
N SER A 269 -4.92 -9.28 25.40
CA SER A 269 -3.50 -9.65 25.37
C SER A 269 -3.37 -10.96 24.62
N GLY A 270 -2.58 -11.01 23.56
CA GLY A 270 -2.25 -12.27 22.88
C GLY A 270 -2.18 -12.22 21.37
N THR A 271 -2.74 -11.21 20.73
CA THR A 271 -2.63 -10.99 19.28
C THR A 271 -1.67 -9.84 18.99
N GLU A 272 -0.90 -9.97 17.91
CA GLU A 272 0.03 -8.90 17.52
C GLU A 272 -0.76 -7.69 17.01
N SER A 273 -0.54 -6.53 17.61
CA SER A 273 -0.91 -5.25 17.02
C SER A 273 0.21 -4.78 16.09
N VAL A 274 -0.18 -4.21 14.93
CA VAL A 274 0.79 -3.56 14.04
C VAL A 274 1.39 -2.35 14.77
N PRO A 275 2.72 -2.22 14.83
CA PRO A 275 3.31 -1.07 15.48
C PRO A 275 2.93 0.24 14.79
N CYS A 276 2.57 1.25 15.58
CA CYS A 276 2.37 2.62 15.13
C CYS A 276 3.61 3.45 15.48
N VAL A 277 3.89 4.50 14.73
CA VAL A 277 5.02 5.39 14.98
C VAL A 277 4.49 6.77 15.36
N SER A 278 4.75 7.20 16.61
CA SER A 278 4.40 8.53 17.10
C SER A 278 5.33 8.95 18.23
N SER A 279 5.71 10.21 18.30
CA SER A 279 6.53 10.76 19.40
C SER A 279 5.70 11.21 20.58
N ASP A 280 4.53 11.81 20.33
CA ASP A 280 3.76 12.56 21.33
C ASP A 280 2.66 11.71 22.01
N PHE A 281 2.34 10.56 21.41
CA PHE A 281 1.18 9.76 21.84
C PHE A 281 1.28 9.32 23.31
N ALA A 282 2.43 8.77 23.70
CA ALA A 282 2.62 8.26 25.06
C ALA A 282 2.44 9.39 26.10
N ASP A 283 3.07 10.54 25.87
CA ASP A 283 2.95 11.71 26.75
C ASP A 283 1.52 12.23 26.83
N ARG A 284 0.78 12.22 25.70
CA ARG A 284 -0.61 12.65 25.68
C ARG A 284 -1.53 11.72 26.43
N VAL A 285 -1.28 10.41 26.37
CA VAL A 285 -2.03 9.43 27.19
C VAL A 285 -1.69 9.59 28.67
N GLU A 286 -0.41 9.73 29.02
CA GLU A 286 0.04 9.84 30.41
C GLU A 286 -0.49 11.12 31.07
N THR A 287 -0.52 12.22 30.32
CA THR A 287 -1.03 13.53 30.81
C THR A 287 -2.55 13.65 30.76
N GLY A 288 -3.27 12.62 30.29
CA GLY A 288 -4.74 12.63 30.17
C GLY A 288 -5.27 13.44 28.98
N GLY A 289 -4.41 13.89 28.07
CA GLY A 289 -4.82 14.55 26.82
C GLY A 289 -5.52 13.60 25.82
N ILE A 290 -5.24 12.29 25.93
CA ILE A 290 -5.93 11.23 25.18
C ILE A 290 -6.41 10.19 26.17
N GLU A 291 -7.71 9.94 26.18
CA GLU A 291 -8.32 8.89 27.00
C GLU A 291 -8.56 7.65 26.16
N LEU A 292 -7.97 6.53 26.55
CA LEU A 292 -8.18 5.26 25.87
C LEU A 292 -9.51 4.63 26.27
N ARG A 293 -10.25 4.13 25.28
CA ARG A 293 -11.55 3.46 25.45
C ARG A 293 -11.53 2.09 24.75
N PRO A 294 -12.28 1.13 25.27
CA PRO A 294 -12.44 -0.14 24.57
C PRO A 294 -13.24 0.05 23.27
N GLN A 295 -13.42 -1.02 22.53
CA GLN A 295 -14.14 -1.01 21.26
C GLN A 295 -15.55 -0.43 21.41
N VAL A 296 -15.95 0.42 20.44
CA VAL A 296 -17.33 0.88 20.32
C VAL A 296 -18.24 -0.30 19.97
N ARG A 297 -19.28 -0.46 20.75
CA ARG A 297 -20.31 -1.50 20.57
C ARG A 297 -21.51 -0.99 19.79
N ARG A 298 -21.91 0.25 20.06
CA ARG A 298 -23.16 0.85 19.52
C ARG A 298 -23.06 2.35 19.47
N LEU A 299 -23.71 2.93 18.45
CA LEU A 299 -23.94 4.37 18.32
C LEU A 299 -25.33 4.75 18.90
N ALA A 300 -25.42 5.93 19.49
CA ALA A 300 -26.66 6.61 19.85
C ALA A 300 -26.66 8.02 19.26
N SER A 301 -27.75 8.78 19.42
CA SER A 301 -27.90 10.10 18.78
C SER A 301 -26.73 11.05 19.07
N ASP A 302 -26.30 11.13 20.33
CA ASP A 302 -25.27 12.07 20.82
C ASP A 302 -24.17 11.37 21.62
N SER A 303 -24.17 10.04 21.64
CA SER A 303 -23.29 9.27 22.50
C SER A 303 -22.89 7.93 21.87
N VAL A 304 -21.88 7.31 22.44
CA VAL A 304 -21.43 5.97 22.07
C VAL A 304 -21.41 5.05 23.28
N GLU A 305 -21.74 3.77 23.07
CA GLU A 305 -21.62 2.71 24.04
C GLU A 305 -20.45 1.80 23.69
N PHE A 306 -19.59 1.52 24.65
CA PHE A 306 -18.46 0.63 24.49
C PHE A 306 -18.78 -0.81 24.92
N VAL A 307 -17.90 -1.76 24.57
CA VAL A 307 -18.12 -3.19 24.87
C VAL A 307 -18.13 -3.50 26.37
N ASP A 308 -17.53 -2.66 27.21
CA ASP A 308 -17.55 -2.75 28.68
C ASP A 308 -18.85 -2.18 29.31
N GLY A 309 -19.76 -1.67 28.49
CA GLY A 309 -21.03 -1.06 28.90
C GLY A 309 -20.93 0.42 29.29
N SER A 310 -19.75 1.00 29.30
CA SER A 310 -19.57 2.45 29.53
C SER A 310 -20.15 3.26 28.34
N ARG A 311 -20.55 4.52 28.62
CA ARG A 311 -21.11 5.42 27.62
C ARG A 311 -20.44 6.78 27.73
N GLU A 312 -20.21 7.40 26.57
CA GLU A 312 -19.64 8.75 26.46
C GLU A 312 -20.46 9.59 25.50
N GLN A 313 -20.69 10.84 25.86
CA GLN A 313 -21.19 11.85 24.94
C GLN A 313 -20.06 12.29 24.01
N VAL A 314 -20.32 12.41 22.73
CA VAL A 314 -19.35 12.79 21.72
C VAL A 314 -19.96 13.76 20.71
N ASP A 315 -19.17 14.71 20.24
CA ASP A 315 -19.61 15.69 19.24
C ASP A 315 -19.14 15.28 17.83
N VAL A 316 -17.96 14.68 17.74
CA VAL A 316 -17.34 14.26 16.48
C VAL A 316 -16.82 12.83 16.59
N ILE A 317 -17.13 12.01 15.59
CA ILE A 317 -16.53 10.68 15.41
C ILE A 317 -15.61 10.71 14.19
N VAL A 318 -14.35 10.28 14.38
CA VAL A 318 -13.39 10.07 13.29
C VAL A 318 -13.12 8.58 13.13
N TYR A 319 -13.54 8.02 12.00
CA TYR A 319 -13.23 6.64 11.64
C TYR A 319 -11.82 6.56 11.03
N ALA A 320 -10.84 6.13 11.79
CA ALA A 320 -9.48 5.82 11.32
C ALA A 320 -9.32 4.29 11.18
N THR A 321 -10.26 3.69 10.49
CA THR A 321 -10.50 2.25 10.41
C THR A 321 -9.92 1.59 9.17
N GLY A 322 -9.16 2.35 8.38
CA GLY A 322 -8.47 1.87 7.18
C GLY A 322 -9.35 1.88 5.93
N TYR A 323 -8.98 1.08 4.94
CA TYR A 323 -9.57 1.11 3.61
C TYR A 323 -9.89 -0.30 3.11
N ASP A 324 -10.91 -0.39 2.28
CA ASP A 324 -11.22 -1.60 1.53
C ASP A 324 -10.49 -1.59 0.18
N VAL A 325 -9.90 -2.73 -0.16
CA VAL A 325 -9.26 -2.91 -1.47
C VAL A 325 -10.33 -2.96 -2.55
N ASN A 326 -10.26 -2.02 -3.48
CA ASN A 326 -11.12 -1.96 -4.63
C ASN A 326 -10.32 -1.70 -5.91
N ILE A 327 -10.47 -2.59 -6.88
CA ILE A 327 -9.87 -2.48 -8.21
C ILE A 327 -11.02 -2.58 -9.22
N PRO A 328 -11.76 -1.49 -9.47
CA PRO A 328 -13.07 -1.52 -10.11
C PRO A 328 -13.05 -2.02 -11.57
N PHE A 329 -11.90 -1.94 -12.23
CA PHE A 329 -11.71 -2.40 -13.61
C PHE A 329 -11.34 -3.89 -13.72
N LEU A 330 -11.16 -4.61 -12.60
CA LEU A 330 -10.97 -6.06 -12.57
C LEU A 330 -12.26 -6.75 -12.12
N THR A 331 -12.73 -7.69 -12.93
CA THR A 331 -13.84 -8.56 -12.52
C THR A 331 -13.38 -9.59 -11.48
N LYS A 332 -14.31 -10.10 -10.68
CA LYS A 332 -14.00 -11.16 -9.69
C LYS A 332 -13.40 -12.42 -10.31
N ASP A 333 -13.73 -12.70 -11.56
CA ASP A 333 -13.16 -13.84 -12.30
C ASP A 333 -11.68 -13.63 -12.63
N VAL A 334 -11.23 -12.38 -12.77
CA VAL A 334 -9.82 -12.03 -12.97
C VAL A 334 -9.10 -12.07 -11.64
N LEU A 335 -9.62 -11.35 -10.63
CA LEU A 335 -9.06 -11.32 -9.28
C LEU A 335 -10.16 -10.99 -8.26
N ASP A 336 -10.44 -11.91 -7.34
CA ASP A 336 -11.37 -11.65 -6.25
C ASP A 336 -10.66 -10.99 -5.07
N CYS A 337 -10.98 -9.71 -4.85
CA CYS A 337 -10.46 -8.91 -3.74
C CYS A 337 -11.43 -8.85 -2.53
N SER A 338 -12.49 -9.64 -2.52
CA SER A 338 -13.53 -9.61 -1.49
C SER A 338 -12.93 -9.83 -0.09
N GLY A 339 -13.35 -9.01 0.88
CA GLY A 339 -12.86 -9.06 2.24
C GLY A 339 -11.38 -8.69 2.37
N ASN A 340 -10.89 -7.79 1.53
CA ASN A 340 -9.50 -7.33 1.48
C ASN A 340 -8.48 -8.44 1.24
N ARG A 341 -8.90 -9.54 0.63
CA ARG A 341 -8.03 -10.68 0.33
C ARG A 341 -7.49 -10.56 -1.08
N LEU A 342 -6.16 -10.45 -1.18
CA LEU A 342 -5.46 -10.43 -2.45
C LEU A 342 -4.70 -11.75 -2.61
N PRO A 343 -5.18 -12.69 -3.46
CA PRO A 343 -4.51 -13.99 -3.66
C PRO A 343 -3.29 -13.84 -4.58
N LEU A 344 -2.34 -13.00 -4.16
CA LEU A 344 -1.13 -12.66 -4.91
C LEU A 344 0.11 -13.30 -4.28
N TYR A 345 0.86 -14.05 -5.07
CA TYR A 345 2.17 -14.54 -4.66
C TYR A 345 3.11 -13.36 -4.45
N GLN A 346 3.71 -13.29 -3.27
CA GLN A 346 4.56 -12.18 -2.86
C GLN A 346 3.89 -10.80 -3.07
N ARG A 347 2.56 -10.74 -3.01
CA ARG A 347 1.76 -9.52 -3.24
C ARG A 347 1.99 -8.84 -4.61
N VAL A 348 2.52 -9.60 -5.57
CA VAL A 348 2.88 -9.10 -6.91
C VAL A 348 2.22 -9.92 -8.01
N VAL A 349 2.16 -11.25 -7.87
CA VAL A 349 1.81 -12.15 -8.98
C VAL A 349 0.48 -12.84 -8.72
N ALA A 350 -0.46 -12.71 -9.65
CA ALA A 350 -1.67 -13.53 -9.70
C ALA A 350 -1.32 -14.87 -10.42
N PRO A 351 -1.23 -16.03 -9.73
CA PRO A 351 -0.67 -17.24 -10.32
C PRO A 351 -1.42 -17.79 -11.53
N GLN A 352 -2.68 -17.37 -11.70
CA GLN A 352 -3.57 -17.86 -12.78
C GLN A 352 -3.71 -16.87 -13.92
N ARG A 353 -3.10 -15.68 -13.77
CA ARG A 353 -3.25 -14.55 -14.68
C ARG A 353 -1.86 -14.06 -15.14
N PRO A 354 -1.15 -14.82 -15.98
CA PRO A 354 0.16 -14.43 -16.48
C PRO A 354 0.07 -13.10 -17.22
N GLY A 355 1.08 -12.24 -17.03
CA GLY A 355 1.10 -10.90 -17.58
C GLY A 355 0.31 -9.85 -16.78
N LEU A 356 -0.37 -10.23 -15.69
CA LEU A 356 -0.99 -9.29 -14.75
C LEU A 356 -0.16 -9.20 -13.48
N TRP A 357 0.38 -8.02 -13.23
CA TRP A 357 1.32 -7.74 -12.14
C TRP A 357 0.78 -6.65 -11.23
N PHE A 358 1.13 -6.72 -9.94
CA PHE A 358 0.67 -5.77 -8.93
C PHE A 358 1.88 -5.13 -8.25
N VAL A 359 1.90 -3.79 -8.16
CA VAL A 359 2.94 -3.02 -7.48
C VAL A 359 2.29 -2.04 -6.51
N GLY A 360 2.66 -2.10 -5.23
CA GLY A 360 2.14 -1.21 -4.21
C GLY A 360 0.91 -1.70 -3.46
N PHE A 361 0.49 -2.95 -3.66
CA PHE A 361 -0.55 -3.58 -2.83
C PHE A 361 0.07 -4.22 -1.59
N ILE A 362 0.80 -3.39 -0.85
CA ILE A 362 1.45 -3.72 0.42
C ILE A 362 1.18 -2.63 1.43
N ASP A 363 1.10 -3.03 2.69
CA ASP A 363 1.05 -2.15 3.83
C ASP A 363 2.27 -2.40 4.73
N SER A 364 2.87 -1.33 5.25
CA SER A 364 4.11 -1.39 6.01
C SER A 364 4.06 -0.42 7.17
N PHE A 365 4.47 -0.87 8.35
CA PHE A 365 4.62 -0.02 9.53
C PHE A 365 5.91 0.84 9.52
N GLY A 366 6.52 1.01 8.37
CA GLY A 366 7.75 1.77 8.16
C GLY A 366 7.96 2.09 6.67
N PRO A 367 9.23 2.04 6.20
CA PRO A 367 9.57 2.41 4.83
C PRO A 367 8.86 1.56 3.79
N THR A 368 8.14 2.21 2.87
CA THR A 368 7.41 1.54 1.78
C THR A 368 8.18 1.61 0.45
N ILE A 369 8.85 2.72 0.16
CA ILE A 369 9.54 2.94 -1.12
C ILE A 369 10.53 1.81 -1.48
N PRO A 370 11.40 1.32 -0.58
CA PRO A 370 12.32 0.22 -0.92
C PRO A 370 11.62 -1.10 -1.29
N ALA A 371 10.40 -1.31 -0.74
CA ALA A 371 9.59 -2.47 -1.08
C ALA A 371 8.96 -2.32 -2.48
N LEU A 372 8.49 -1.12 -2.83
CA LEU A 372 7.97 -0.80 -4.16
C LEU A 372 9.04 -0.96 -5.23
N GLU A 373 10.25 -0.45 -4.99
CA GLU A 373 11.39 -0.66 -5.90
C GLU A 373 11.68 -2.14 -6.09
N ALA A 374 11.72 -2.92 -5.00
CA ALA A 374 11.99 -4.35 -5.09
C ALA A 374 10.93 -5.07 -5.94
N GLN A 375 9.63 -4.77 -5.73
CA GLN A 375 8.54 -5.30 -6.55
C GLN A 375 8.69 -4.94 -8.03
N ALA A 376 8.85 -3.64 -8.32
CA ALA A 376 8.96 -3.12 -9.67
C ALA A 376 10.15 -3.71 -10.43
N GLN A 377 11.30 -3.78 -9.77
CA GLN A 377 12.49 -4.40 -10.33
C GLN A 377 12.29 -5.88 -10.64
N TRP A 378 11.56 -6.61 -9.78
CA TRP A 378 11.25 -8.01 -10.04
C TRP A 378 10.27 -8.17 -11.21
N VAL A 379 9.22 -7.35 -11.26
CA VAL A 379 8.27 -7.34 -12.37
C VAL A 379 8.97 -7.02 -13.69
N GLY A 380 9.85 -6.01 -13.72
CA GLY A 380 10.65 -5.70 -14.88
C GLY A 380 11.52 -6.89 -15.35
N ASP A 381 12.18 -7.60 -14.43
CA ASP A 381 12.96 -8.80 -14.75
C ASP A 381 12.09 -9.94 -15.30
N LEU A 382 10.85 -10.08 -14.81
CA LEU A 382 9.87 -11.06 -15.32
C LEU A 382 9.42 -10.72 -16.74
N ILE A 383 9.12 -9.46 -17.01
CA ILE A 383 8.66 -8.97 -18.33
C ILE A 383 9.74 -9.19 -19.40
N VAL A 384 11.01 -8.88 -19.10
CA VAL A 384 12.11 -9.10 -20.05
C VAL A 384 12.66 -10.53 -20.01
N GLY A 385 12.11 -11.41 -19.15
CA GLY A 385 12.49 -12.83 -19.07
C GLY A 385 13.88 -13.10 -18.49
N THR A 386 14.42 -12.19 -17.66
CA THR A 386 15.70 -12.40 -16.98
C THR A 386 15.59 -13.22 -15.70
N THR A 387 14.38 -13.32 -15.16
CA THR A 387 14.02 -14.18 -14.03
C THR A 387 12.79 -15.05 -14.38
N VAL A 388 12.52 -16.06 -13.55
CA VAL A 388 11.38 -16.97 -13.74
C VAL A 388 10.58 -17.12 -12.47
N LEU A 389 9.27 -17.33 -12.63
CA LEU A 389 8.38 -17.64 -11.52
C LEU A 389 8.54 -19.09 -11.04
N PRO A 390 8.25 -19.38 -9.77
CA PRO A 390 7.99 -20.73 -9.31
C PRO A 390 6.81 -21.39 -10.04
N SER A 391 6.62 -22.69 -9.84
CA SER A 391 5.42 -23.36 -10.36
C SER A 391 4.15 -22.73 -9.76
N ARG A 392 3.04 -22.82 -10.52
CA ARG A 392 1.73 -22.31 -10.03
C ARG A 392 1.32 -22.97 -8.71
N SER A 393 1.62 -24.26 -8.53
CA SER A 393 1.35 -24.98 -7.27
C SER A 393 2.17 -24.41 -6.11
N SER A 394 3.47 -24.14 -6.32
CA SER A 394 4.33 -23.54 -5.29
C SER A 394 3.86 -22.15 -4.90
N MET A 395 3.44 -21.32 -5.86
CA MET A 395 2.89 -19.98 -5.60
C MET A 395 1.59 -20.06 -4.79
N ARG A 396 0.69 -21.00 -5.12
CA ARG A 396 -0.56 -21.21 -4.34
C ARG A 396 -0.27 -21.65 -2.90
N THR A 397 0.61 -22.63 -2.72
CA THR A 397 1.00 -23.09 -1.38
C THR A 397 1.61 -21.95 -0.55
N TRP A 398 2.37 -21.04 -1.16
CA TRP A 398 2.89 -19.87 -0.48
C TRP A 398 1.74 -18.93 -0.05
N ILE A 399 0.79 -18.63 -0.94
CA ILE A 399 -0.39 -17.78 -0.64
C ILE A 399 -1.21 -18.36 0.52
N GLU A 400 -1.43 -19.66 0.52
CA GLU A 400 -2.19 -20.35 1.58
C GLU A 400 -1.47 -20.27 2.93
N ARG A 401 -0.15 -20.46 2.95
CA ARG A 401 0.67 -20.33 4.17
C ARG A 401 0.68 -18.90 4.70
N ASP A 402 0.92 -17.93 3.83
CA ASP A 402 0.95 -16.51 4.18
C ASP A 402 -0.41 -16.08 4.77
N ARG A 403 -1.51 -16.56 4.18
CA ARG A 403 -2.85 -16.35 4.71
C ARG A 403 -3.03 -16.98 6.10
N ALA A 404 -2.65 -18.24 6.27
CA ALA A 404 -2.76 -18.94 7.55
C ALA A 404 -1.90 -18.27 8.65
N ASP A 405 -0.74 -17.73 8.27
CA ASP A 405 0.13 -16.98 9.19
C ASP A 405 -0.49 -15.63 9.58
N CYS A 406 -1.14 -14.94 8.64
CA CYS A 406 -1.89 -13.71 8.91
C CYS A 406 -3.08 -13.97 9.86
N GLU A 407 -3.86 -15.03 9.61
CA GLU A 407 -5.00 -15.44 10.43
C GLU A 407 -4.60 -15.82 11.88
N LYS A 408 -3.39 -16.35 12.07
CA LYS A 408 -2.87 -16.66 13.42
C LYS A 408 -2.32 -15.44 14.14
N ARG A 409 -1.83 -14.45 13.40
CA ARG A 409 -1.12 -13.30 13.94
C ARG A 409 -2.04 -12.18 14.38
N TYR A 410 -3.08 -11.89 13.61
CA TYR A 410 -3.92 -10.71 13.79
C TYR A 410 -5.35 -11.06 14.23
N LEU A 411 -5.92 -10.23 15.13
CA LEU A 411 -7.33 -10.34 15.57
C LEU A 411 -8.32 -10.17 14.40
N ASP A 412 -7.99 -9.24 13.50
CA ASP A 412 -8.77 -9.00 12.28
C ASP A 412 -7.87 -9.20 11.05
N PRO A 413 -7.76 -10.43 10.59
CA PRO A 413 -6.90 -10.74 9.44
C PRO A 413 -7.27 -9.96 8.18
N ALA A 414 -8.55 -9.61 7.97
CA ALA A 414 -9.00 -8.88 6.80
C ALA A 414 -8.39 -7.48 6.69
N CYS A 415 -8.11 -6.83 7.82
CA CYS A 415 -7.46 -5.52 7.86
C CYS A 415 -5.93 -5.59 7.64
N HIS A 416 -5.32 -6.78 7.64
CA HIS A 416 -3.87 -6.95 7.63
C HIS A 416 -3.33 -7.85 6.51
N THR A 417 -4.16 -8.17 5.51
CA THR A 417 -3.79 -9.06 4.40
C THR A 417 -2.63 -8.55 3.55
N MET A 418 -2.43 -7.22 3.50
CA MET A 418 -1.36 -6.57 2.75
C MET A 418 -0.13 -6.28 3.59
N GLN A 419 -0.17 -6.57 4.90
CA GLN A 419 0.93 -6.24 5.82
C GLN A 419 2.20 -6.97 5.45
N VAL A 420 3.32 -6.23 5.39
CA VAL A 420 4.65 -6.75 5.14
C VAL A 420 5.66 -6.17 6.14
N ASP A 421 6.70 -6.95 6.42
CA ASP A 421 7.85 -6.46 7.18
C ASP A 421 8.74 -5.61 6.25
N PRO A 422 8.97 -4.32 6.55
CA PRO A 422 9.66 -3.40 5.65
C PRO A 422 11.13 -3.77 5.36
N TRP A 423 11.76 -4.59 6.19
CA TRP A 423 13.16 -4.98 5.99
C TRP A 423 13.31 -6.38 5.39
N ARG A 424 12.39 -7.29 5.69
CA ARG A 424 12.44 -8.68 5.20
C ARG A 424 11.82 -8.83 3.82
N TYR A 425 10.73 -8.12 3.58
CA TYR A 425 10.01 -8.23 2.34
C TYR A 425 10.85 -7.85 1.10
N PRO A 426 11.60 -6.73 1.08
CA PRO A 426 12.50 -6.44 -0.04
C PRO A 426 13.57 -7.50 -0.26
N LYS A 427 14.04 -8.16 0.83
CA LYS A 427 15.00 -9.26 0.72
C LYS A 427 14.38 -10.52 0.10
N SER A 428 13.13 -10.86 0.48
CA SER A 428 12.41 -11.99 -0.13
C SER A 428 12.20 -11.77 -1.62
N ILE A 429 11.83 -10.57 -2.04
CA ILE A 429 11.71 -10.22 -3.47
C ILE A 429 13.06 -10.31 -4.19
N LYS A 430 14.16 -9.87 -3.57
CA LYS A 430 15.50 -10.05 -4.15
C LYS A 430 15.87 -11.52 -4.36
N GLN A 431 15.43 -12.42 -3.48
CA GLN A 431 15.61 -13.87 -3.65
C GLN A 431 14.82 -14.39 -4.84
N GLU A 432 13.56 -13.92 -5.01
CA GLU A 432 12.76 -14.26 -6.20
C GLU A 432 13.41 -13.77 -7.49
N ARG A 433 13.94 -12.56 -7.52
CA ARG A 433 14.71 -12.02 -8.66
C ARG A 433 15.95 -12.85 -9.01
N ALA A 434 16.54 -13.51 -8.04
CA ALA A 434 17.72 -14.36 -8.26
C ALA A 434 17.39 -15.69 -8.94
N ARG A 435 16.11 -16.08 -9.05
CA ARG A 435 15.70 -17.30 -9.76
C ARG A 435 16.04 -17.19 -11.23
N ARG A 436 16.79 -18.17 -11.76
CA ARG A 436 17.18 -18.22 -13.17
C ARG A 436 16.50 -19.38 -13.87
N SER A 437 16.17 -19.18 -15.14
CA SER A 437 15.77 -20.27 -16.02
C SER A 437 16.96 -21.21 -16.22
N GLY A 438 16.78 -22.52 -16.00
CA GLY A 438 17.76 -23.53 -16.38
C GLY A 438 17.92 -23.71 -17.90
N LYS A 439 17.16 -22.97 -18.72
CA LYS A 439 17.28 -22.98 -20.19
C LYS A 439 18.23 -21.89 -20.65
N PRO A 440 19.11 -22.15 -21.65
CA PRO A 440 19.96 -21.13 -22.22
C PRO A 440 19.09 -20.02 -22.85
N ARG A 441 19.51 -18.77 -22.66
CA ARG A 441 18.85 -17.57 -23.23
C ARG A 441 18.81 -17.70 -24.75
N LEU A 442 17.60 -17.76 -25.34
CA LEU A 442 17.43 -17.38 -26.73
C LEU A 442 17.69 -15.87 -26.79
N ASN A 443 18.78 -15.51 -27.49
CA ASN A 443 19.28 -14.13 -27.61
C ASN A 443 18.16 -13.13 -27.94
N ALA A 444 18.02 -12.10 -27.13
CA ALA A 444 17.11 -10.96 -27.38
C ALA A 444 17.34 -10.30 -28.78
N ARG A 445 18.51 -10.47 -29.38
CA ARG A 445 18.81 -10.04 -30.76
C ARG A 445 17.97 -10.74 -31.85
N ALA A 446 17.44 -11.95 -31.60
CA ALA A 446 16.61 -12.64 -32.61
C ALA A 446 15.20 -12.04 -32.72
N ARG A 447 14.72 -11.33 -31.71
CA ARG A 447 13.40 -10.67 -31.73
C ARG A 447 13.42 -9.33 -32.47
N SER A 448 14.57 -8.66 -32.60
CA SER A 448 14.68 -7.39 -33.36
C SER A 448 14.76 -7.59 -34.88
N VAL A 449 15.13 -8.79 -35.35
CA VAL A 449 15.21 -9.09 -36.79
C VAL A 449 13.87 -9.53 -37.37
N ALA A 450 12.94 -9.99 -36.56
CA ALA A 450 11.56 -10.32 -36.97
C ALA A 450 10.61 -9.11 -36.97
N ARG A 451 11.12 -7.91 -36.64
CA ARG A 451 10.34 -6.64 -36.63
C ARG A 451 10.77 -5.63 -37.73
N ARG A 452 11.50 -6.09 -38.75
CA ARG A 452 11.75 -5.27 -39.98
C ARG A 452 11.02 -5.81 -41.17
#